data_aa69531f9de89a18889d6deea7045f70
#
_entry.id   aa69531f9de89a18889d6deea7045f70
#
_cell.length_a   1.000
_cell.length_b   1.000
_cell.length_c   1.000
_cell.angle_alpha   90.00
_cell.angle_beta   90.00
_cell.angle_gamma   90.00
#
_symmetry.space_group_name_H-M   'P 1'
#
loop_
_entity.id
_entity.type
_entity.pdbx_description
1 polymer ?
#
loop_
_entity_poly.entity_id
_entity_poly.type
_entity_poly.pdbx_seq_one_letter_code
_entity_poly.pdbx_strand_id
1 'polypeptide(L)' 'MVTYVYDYPNGGPARFYIEGDYVIPVFGTQPAFWINGEYWYPNPPTGNPAFRVSDNLVYDDRITSTPKYYCE' A
#
# COMPACT_ATOMS: atom_id res chain seq x y z
N MET A 1 -8.61 -10.65 9.48
CA MET A 1 -9.31 -9.41 9.10
C MET A 1 -8.54 -8.72 7.99
N VAL A 2 -9.24 -8.24 6.99
CA VAL A 2 -8.61 -7.63 5.82
C VAL A 2 -8.72 -6.11 5.90
N THR A 3 -7.63 -5.42 5.58
CA THR A 3 -7.60 -3.97 5.50
C THR A 3 -7.63 -3.58 4.05
N TYR A 4 -8.47 -2.62 3.69
CA TYR A 4 -8.55 -2.14 2.32
C TYR A 4 -7.79 -0.85 2.14
N VAL A 5 -7.27 -0.63 0.94
CA VAL A 5 -6.46 0.54 0.58
C VAL A 5 -7.18 1.30 -0.51
N TYR A 6 -7.40 2.60 -0.27
CA TYR A 6 -8.17 3.48 -1.14
C TYR A 6 -7.32 4.65 -1.62
N ASP A 7 -7.67 5.21 -2.77
CA ASP A 7 -7.03 6.43 -3.25
C ASP A 7 -7.27 7.59 -2.28
N TYR A 8 -6.27 8.41 -2.07
CA TYR A 8 -6.37 9.60 -1.24
C TYR A 8 -6.38 10.83 -2.15
N PRO A 9 -7.27 11.79 -1.90
CA PRO A 9 -8.30 11.85 -0.85
C PRO A 9 -9.67 11.34 -1.30
N ASN A 10 -9.81 10.94 -2.54
CA ASN A 10 -11.13 10.71 -3.15
C ASN A 10 -11.86 9.47 -2.66
N GLY A 11 -11.12 8.46 -2.24
CA GLY A 11 -11.73 7.20 -1.86
C GLY A 11 -12.16 6.39 -3.08
N GLY A 12 -13.46 6.17 -3.24
CA GLY A 12 -13.98 5.34 -4.30
C GLY A 12 -13.76 3.87 -4.02
N PRO A 13 -13.71 3.01 -5.06
CA PRO A 13 -13.47 1.58 -4.84
C PRO A 13 -12.07 1.33 -4.28
N ALA A 14 -11.92 0.31 -3.46
CA ALA A 14 -10.62 -0.07 -2.94
C ALA A 14 -9.70 -0.47 -4.09
N ARG A 15 -8.44 -0.05 -4.00
CA ARG A 15 -7.40 -0.39 -4.98
C ARG A 15 -6.70 -1.69 -4.63
N PHE A 16 -6.45 -1.88 -3.34
CA PHE A 16 -5.72 -3.05 -2.83
C PHE A 16 -6.38 -3.53 -1.56
N TYR A 17 -6.02 -4.74 -1.15
CA TYR A 17 -6.30 -5.19 0.21
C TYR A 17 -5.02 -5.76 0.80
N ILE A 18 -4.93 -5.70 2.13
CA ILE A 18 -3.77 -6.18 2.86
C ILE A 18 -4.16 -7.49 3.54
N GLU A 19 -3.40 -8.54 3.28
CA GLU A 19 -3.58 -9.82 3.92
C GLU A 19 -2.22 -10.31 4.40
N GLY A 20 -2.07 -10.43 5.72
CA GLY A 20 -0.77 -10.75 6.29
C GLY A 20 0.23 -9.65 5.98
N ASP A 21 1.34 -10.01 5.36
CA ASP A 21 2.38 -9.07 5.01
C ASP A 21 2.37 -8.68 3.53
N TYR A 22 1.24 -8.90 2.85
CA TYR A 22 1.15 -8.65 1.41
C TYR A 22 0.06 -7.66 1.09
N VAL A 23 0.32 -6.82 0.07
CA VAL A 23 -0.64 -5.88 -0.49
C VAL A 23 -1.03 -6.42 -1.86
N ILE A 24 -2.31 -6.75 -2.02
CA ILE A 24 -2.81 -7.48 -3.19
C ILE A 24 -3.81 -6.59 -3.93
N PRO A 25 -3.66 -6.41 -5.26
CA PRO A 25 -4.66 -5.65 -6.02
C PRO A 25 -6.03 -6.31 -5.91
N VAL A 26 -7.07 -5.48 -5.77
CA VAL A 26 -8.43 -6.00 -5.60
C VAL A 26 -8.85 -6.87 -6.80
N PHE A 27 -8.41 -6.50 -7.99
CA PHE A 27 -8.75 -7.26 -9.19
C PHE A 27 -7.65 -8.24 -9.62
N GLY A 28 -6.63 -8.43 -8.78
CA GLY A 28 -5.55 -9.33 -9.10
C GLY A 28 -5.51 -10.52 -8.16
N THR A 29 -4.63 -11.46 -8.46
CA THR A 29 -4.42 -12.65 -7.63
C THR A 29 -3.01 -12.74 -7.08
N GLN A 30 -2.11 -11.89 -7.54
CA GLN A 30 -0.72 -11.90 -7.11
C GLN A 30 -0.43 -10.67 -6.26
N PRO A 31 0.34 -10.81 -5.18
CA PRO A 31 0.73 -9.63 -4.41
C PRO A 31 1.51 -8.64 -5.25
N ALA A 32 1.20 -7.36 -5.11
CA ALA A 32 1.93 -6.30 -5.77
C ALA A 32 3.10 -5.81 -4.91
N PHE A 33 2.90 -5.82 -3.59
CA PHE A 33 3.91 -5.36 -2.64
C PHE A 33 3.93 -6.29 -1.45
N TRP A 34 5.04 -6.26 -0.71
CA TRP A 34 5.10 -6.92 0.59
C TRP A 34 5.47 -5.87 1.64
N ILE A 35 5.05 -6.11 2.88
CA ILE A 35 5.14 -5.15 3.97
C ILE A 35 6.26 -5.56 4.91
N ASN A 36 7.12 -4.59 5.23
CA ASN A 36 8.16 -4.80 6.24
C ASN A 36 8.21 -3.54 7.11
N GLY A 37 7.62 -3.63 8.30
CA GLY A 37 7.52 -2.48 9.17
C GLY A 37 6.60 -1.42 8.58
N GLU A 38 7.13 -0.22 8.40
CA GLU A 38 6.38 0.91 7.85
C GLU A 38 6.50 1.03 6.34
N TYR A 39 7.18 0.09 5.70
CA TYR A 39 7.51 0.21 4.27
C TYR A 39 6.86 -0.88 3.46
N TRP A 40 6.43 -0.53 2.26
CA TRP A 40 5.95 -1.47 1.26
C TRP A 40 7.00 -1.59 0.17
N TYR A 41 7.43 -2.81 -0.10
CA TYR A 41 8.43 -3.11 -1.12
C TYR A 41 7.78 -3.76 -2.32
N PRO A 42 8.28 -3.49 -3.53
CA PRO A 42 7.78 -4.20 -4.72
C PRO A 42 7.92 -5.70 -4.57
N ASN A 43 6.98 -6.45 -5.13
CA ASN A 43 7.05 -7.91 -5.13
C ASN A 43 7.23 -8.40 -6.57
N PRO A 44 8.36 -9.05 -6.90
CA PRO A 44 9.42 -9.49 -5.97
C PRO A 44 10.23 -8.33 -5.41
N PRO A 45 10.78 -8.49 -4.19
CA PRO A 45 11.53 -7.41 -3.56
C PRO A 45 12.74 -6.99 -4.38
N THR A 46 12.93 -5.69 -4.54
CA THR A 46 14.01 -5.15 -5.35
C THR A 46 14.76 -4.04 -4.64
N GLY A 47 15.07 -4.23 -3.39
CA GLY A 47 15.94 -3.29 -2.70
C GLY A 47 15.21 -2.14 -2.02
N ASN A 48 14.81 -1.13 -2.78
CA ASN A 48 14.22 0.07 -2.19
C ASN A 48 12.72 -0.03 -2.00
N PRO A 49 12.17 0.52 -0.90
CA PRO A 49 10.72 0.53 -0.73
C PRO A 49 10.05 1.43 -1.78
N ALA A 50 8.83 1.08 -2.14
CA ALA A 50 8.03 1.89 -3.04
C ALA A 50 7.19 2.91 -2.28
N PHE A 51 6.71 2.54 -1.10
CA PHE A 51 5.82 3.38 -0.29
C PHE A 51 6.18 3.28 1.18
N ARG A 52 5.76 4.30 1.92
CA ARG A 52 5.89 4.35 3.38
C ARG A 52 4.52 4.64 3.99
N VAL A 53 4.20 3.96 5.08
CA VAL A 53 2.91 4.11 5.75
C VAL A 53 3.10 4.85 7.07
N SER A 54 2.24 5.83 7.32
CA SER A 54 2.23 6.57 8.58
C SER A 54 0.77 6.92 8.90
N ASP A 55 0.29 6.48 10.07
CA ASP A 55 -1.07 6.80 10.54
C ASP A 55 -2.14 6.42 9.52
N ASN A 56 -2.04 5.22 8.95
CA ASN A 56 -2.97 4.71 7.94
C ASN A 56 -2.94 5.48 6.62
N LEU A 57 -1.96 6.35 6.42
CA LEU A 57 -1.74 7.05 5.16
C LEU A 57 -0.52 6.46 4.49
N VAL A 58 -0.62 6.27 3.18
CA VAL A 58 0.44 5.66 2.38
C VAL A 58 1.05 6.74 1.51
N TYR A 59 2.34 6.96 1.69
CA TYR A 59 3.10 7.99 0.98
C TYR A 59 4.06 7.33 0.00
N ASP A 60 4.20 7.93 -1.18
CA ASP A 60 5.26 7.54 -2.10
C ASP A 60 6.60 7.78 -1.39
N ASP A 61 7.53 6.84 -1.50
CA ASP A 61 8.80 6.94 -0.79
C ASP A 61 9.61 8.18 -1.16
N ARG A 62 9.39 8.71 -2.36
CA ARG A 62 10.10 9.89 -2.85
C ARG A 62 9.36 11.18 -2.59
N ILE A 63 8.03 11.12 -2.56
CA ILE A 63 7.18 12.29 -2.39
C ILE A 63 6.40 12.11 -1.12
N THR A 64 6.83 12.79 -0.06
CA THR A 64 6.27 12.59 1.27
C THR A 64 5.33 13.70 1.71
N SER A 65 5.06 14.68 0.85
CA SER A 65 4.24 15.82 1.22
C SER A 65 2.74 15.54 1.14
N THR A 66 2.34 14.59 0.27
CA THR A 66 0.93 14.27 0.08
C THR A 66 0.75 12.76 0.05
N PRO A 67 -0.19 12.23 0.83
CA PRO A 67 -0.46 10.80 0.77
C PRO A 67 -0.99 10.40 -0.60
N LYS A 68 -0.70 9.17 -1.00
CA LYS A 68 -1.21 8.62 -2.25
C LYS A 68 -2.41 7.72 -2.02
N TYR A 69 -2.42 7.02 -0.91
CA TYR A 69 -3.52 6.12 -0.52
C TYR A 69 -3.79 6.25 0.97
N TYR A 70 -4.92 5.71 1.41
CA TYR A 70 -5.17 5.53 2.83
C TYR A 70 -5.71 4.13 3.08
N CYS A 71 -5.50 3.63 4.28
CA CYS A 71 -5.91 2.28 4.69
C CYS A 71 -7.12 2.37 5.63
N GLU A 72 -8.06 1.49 5.44
CA GLU A 72 -9.25 1.49 6.29
C GLU A 72 -9.80 0.08 6.50
#